data_9137fbf806ae442833fbce3aeb14dfd1
#
_entry.id   9137fbf806ae442833fbce3aeb14dfd1
#
_cell.length_a   1.000
_cell.length_b   1.000
_cell.length_c   1.000
_cell.angle_alpha   90.00
_cell.angle_beta   90.00
_cell.angle_gamma   90.00
#
_symmetry.space_group_name_H-M   'P 1'
#
loop_
_entity.id
_entity.type
_entity.pdbx_description
1 polymer ?
#
loop_
_entity_poly.entity_id
_entity_poly.type
_entity_poly.pdbx_seq_one_letter_code
_entity_poly.pdbx_strand_id
1 'polypeptide(L)'
;MRKIVTEDLIYEILSAVEEIPEGEVATYGQIARLIGRDKNARLVGKVLSRAEDYGDYPCHRVVNHSGRIAPNFPEQKDRLLAEGVAFKNDTCVDLEKHRWEI
;
A
#
# COMPACT_ATOMS: atom_id res chain seq x y z
N MET A 1 -2.97 -12.07 -24.49
CA MET A 1 -2.13 -10.86 -24.58
C MET A 1 -1.30 -10.69 -23.34
N ARG A 2 -0.06 -10.36 -23.50
CA ARG A 2 0.86 -10.18 -22.37
C ARG A 2 0.65 -8.83 -21.71
N LYS A 3 0.58 -8.82 -20.40
CA LYS A 3 0.57 -7.56 -19.64
C LYS A 3 1.98 -7.02 -19.57
N ILE A 4 2.13 -5.75 -19.89
CA ILE A 4 3.42 -5.06 -19.81
C ILE A 4 3.34 -4.05 -18.67
N VAL A 5 4.27 -4.18 -17.71
CA VAL A 5 4.39 -3.21 -16.63
C VAL A 5 5.40 -2.17 -17.09
N THR A 6 4.91 -0.98 -17.42
CA THR A 6 5.74 0.12 -17.89
C THR A 6 6.19 0.99 -16.73
N GLU A 7 7.24 1.78 -16.94
CA GLU A 7 7.68 2.75 -15.95
C GLU A 7 6.58 3.75 -15.62
N ASP A 8 5.81 4.17 -16.61
CA ASP A 8 4.70 5.10 -16.39
C ASP A 8 3.69 4.52 -15.41
N LEU A 9 3.36 3.23 -15.57
CA LEU A 9 2.42 2.58 -14.68
C LEU A 9 3.00 2.42 -13.27
N ILE A 10 4.28 2.10 -13.17
CA ILE A 10 4.96 1.98 -11.88
C ILE A 10 4.89 3.31 -11.13
N TYR A 11 5.25 4.42 -11.79
CA TYR A 11 5.21 5.73 -11.14
C TYR A 11 3.80 6.20 -10.84
N GLU A 12 2.82 5.80 -11.64
CA GLU A 12 1.41 6.09 -11.36
C GLU A 12 0.99 5.44 -10.04
N ILE A 13 1.36 4.18 -9.84
CA ILE A 13 1.07 3.45 -8.60
C ILE A 13 1.79 4.11 -7.43
N LEU A 14 3.09 4.40 -7.59
CA LEU A 14 3.89 4.98 -6.52
C LEU A 14 3.42 6.39 -6.15
N SER A 15 2.98 7.17 -7.13
CA SER A 15 2.43 8.51 -6.88
C SER A 15 1.16 8.43 -6.05
N ALA A 16 0.31 7.43 -6.32
CA ALA A 16 -0.90 7.21 -5.52
C ALA A 16 -0.55 6.83 -4.07
N VAL A 17 0.45 5.97 -3.90
CA VAL A 17 0.92 5.56 -2.57
C VAL A 17 1.46 6.77 -1.80
N GLU A 18 2.18 7.64 -2.48
CA GLU A 18 2.77 8.83 -1.87
C GLU A 18 1.72 9.77 -1.28
N GLU A 19 0.50 9.74 -1.80
CA GLU A 19 -0.58 10.60 -1.32
C GLU A 19 -1.22 10.11 -0.02
N ILE A 20 -0.95 8.87 0.40
CA ILE A 20 -1.52 8.36 1.66
C ILE A 20 -0.97 9.17 2.83
N PRO A 21 -1.83 9.82 3.63
CA PRO A 21 -1.33 10.63 4.75
C PRO A 21 -0.69 9.78 5.84
N GLU A 22 0.23 10.38 6.57
CA GLU A 22 0.80 9.76 7.75
C GLU A 22 -0.31 9.45 8.76
N GLY A 23 -0.27 8.25 9.35
CA GLY A 23 -1.30 7.83 10.30
C GLY A 23 -2.50 7.15 9.65
N GLU A 24 -2.50 7.04 8.31
CA GLU A 24 -3.56 6.36 7.58
C GLU A 24 -2.98 5.25 6.71
N VAL A 25 -3.82 4.31 6.31
CA VAL A 25 -3.42 3.21 5.44
C VAL A 25 -4.41 3.06 4.29
N ALA A 26 -3.95 2.50 3.18
CA ALA A 26 -4.79 2.13 2.06
C ALA A 26 -4.62 0.65 1.77
N THR A 27 -5.62 0.05 1.14
CA THR A 27 -5.50 -1.33 0.69
C THR A 27 -4.93 -1.35 -0.73
N TYR A 28 -4.38 -2.50 -1.13
CA TYR A 28 -3.93 -2.65 -2.51
C TYR A 28 -5.05 -2.36 -3.51
N GLY A 29 -6.28 -2.78 -3.15
CA GLY A 29 -7.44 -2.53 -3.99
C GLY A 29 -7.79 -1.04 -4.11
N GLN A 30 -7.63 -0.27 -3.03
CA GLN A 30 -7.86 1.17 -3.08
C GLN A 30 -6.87 1.85 -4.03
N ILE A 31 -5.61 1.47 -3.97
CA ILE A 31 -4.59 2.04 -4.86
C ILE A 31 -4.90 1.67 -6.32
N ALA A 32 -5.26 0.40 -6.56
CA ALA A 32 -5.63 -0.04 -7.90
C ALA A 32 -6.81 0.76 -8.45
N ARG A 33 -7.82 1.00 -7.62
CA ARG A 33 -8.99 1.78 -8.01
C ARG A 33 -8.63 3.23 -8.33
N LEU A 34 -7.75 3.81 -7.53
CA LEU A 34 -7.31 5.19 -7.71
C LEU A 34 -6.69 5.42 -9.08
N ILE A 35 -5.97 4.45 -9.59
CA ILE A 35 -5.33 4.56 -10.90
C ILE A 35 -6.18 3.98 -12.03
N GLY A 36 -7.47 3.70 -11.77
CA GLY A 36 -8.40 3.20 -12.77
C GLY A 36 -8.21 1.73 -13.14
N ARG A 37 -7.64 0.94 -12.25
CA ARG A 37 -7.35 -0.48 -12.50
C ARG A 37 -7.84 -1.35 -11.34
N ASP A 38 -9.10 -1.20 -10.97
CA ASP A 38 -9.67 -1.79 -9.75
C ASP A 38 -9.58 -3.32 -9.67
N LYS A 39 -9.27 -4.01 -10.76
CA LYS A 39 -9.07 -5.47 -10.72
C LYS A 39 -7.60 -5.87 -10.60
N ASN A 40 -6.71 -4.90 -10.43
CA ASN A 40 -5.27 -5.14 -10.47
C ASN A 40 -4.56 -4.91 -9.12
N ALA A 41 -5.23 -5.25 -8.01
CA ALA A 41 -4.62 -5.13 -6.68
C ALA A 41 -3.32 -5.93 -6.57
N ARG A 42 -3.25 -7.09 -7.21
CA ARG A 42 -2.06 -7.93 -7.21
C ARG A 42 -0.87 -7.23 -7.90
N LEU A 43 -1.14 -6.48 -8.95
CA LEU A 43 -0.12 -5.69 -9.65
C LEU A 43 0.45 -4.62 -8.72
N VAL A 44 -0.41 -3.96 -7.95
CA VAL A 44 0.03 -2.96 -6.98
C VAL A 44 1.01 -3.58 -5.99
N GLY A 45 0.66 -4.74 -5.43
CA GLY A 45 1.55 -5.43 -4.50
C GLY A 45 2.89 -5.78 -5.12
N LYS A 46 2.87 -6.21 -6.38
CA LYS A 46 4.09 -6.57 -7.10
C LYS A 46 5.00 -5.36 -7.31
N VAL A 47 4.42 -4.22 -7.67
CA VAL A 47 5.17 -2.97 -7.85
C VAL A 47 5.76 -2.52 -6.51
N LEU A 48 4.97 -2.57 -5.44
CA LEU A 48 5.44 -2.11 -4.13
C LEU A 48 6.56 -2.97 -3.57
N SER A 49 6.63 -4.24 -3.94
CA SER A 49 7.71 -5.12 -3.50
C SER A 49 9.07 -4.69 -4.05
N ARG A 50 9.07 -3.85 -5.08
CA ARG A 50 10.30 -3.33 -5.71
C ARG A 50 10.36 -1.80 -5.71
N ALA A 51 9.55 -1.16 -4.87
CA ALA A 51 9.45 0.30 -4.88
C ALA A 51 10.78 0.98 -4.58
N GLU A 52 11.63 0.39 -3.77
CA GLU A 52 12.92 0.96 -3.41
C GLU A 52 13.85 1.13 -4.60
N ASP A 53 13.63 0.39 -5.69
CA ASP A 53 14.40 0.56 -6.93
C ASP A 53 14.05 1.88 -7.63
N TYR A 54 12.95 2.51 -7.25
CA TYR A 54 12.43 3.73 -7.90
C TYR A 54 12.44 4.96 -7.00
N GLY A 55 12.72 4.78 -5.72
CA GLY A 55 12.77 5.90 -4.79
C GLY A 55 12.28 5.50 -3.41
N ASP A 56 12.09 6.51 -2.56
CA ASP A 56 11.66 6.32 -1.19
C ASP A 56 10.16 6.66 -1.09
N TYR A 57 9.33 5.64 -1.01
CA TYR A 57 7.87 5.78 -0.97
C TYR A 57 7.31 5.15 0.31
N PRO A 58 6.18 5.67 0.84
CA PRO A 58 5.60 5.15 2.09
C PRO A 58 4.82 3.86 1.87
N CYS A 59 5.48 2.83 1.35
CA CYS A 59 4.86 1.54 1.04
C CYS A 59 4.34 0.83 2.30
N HIS A 60 4.85 1.21 3.47
CA HIS A 60 4.37 0.67 4.74
C HIS A 60 2.90 1.05 5.01
N ARG A 61 2.37 2.07 4.32
CA ARG A 61 0.98 2.51 4.46
C ARG A 61 0.01 1.73 3.58
N VAL A 62 0.47 0.67 2.92
CA VAL A 62 -0.40 -0.17 2.09
C VAL A 62 -0.51 -1.56 2.70
N VAL A 63 -1.74 -2.01 2.87
CA VAL A 63 -2.07 -3.29 3.51
C VAL A 63 -3.06 -4.05 2.63
N ASN A 64 -3.35 -5.30 2.97
CA ASN A 64 -4.33 -6.06 2.20
C ASN A 64 -5.76 -5.66 2.57
N HIS A 65 -6.76 -6.27 1.93
CA HIS A 65 -8.17 -5.92 2.13
C HIS A 65 -8.68 -6.10 3.56
N SER A 66 -7.98 -6.93 4.36
CA SER A 66 -8.31 -7.15 5.77
C SER A 66 -7.47 -6.29 6.72
N GLY A 67 -6.60 -5.46 6.19
CA GLY A 67 -5.68 -4.66 7.00
C GLY A 67 -4.38 -5.37 7.33
N ARG A 68 -4.17 -6.58 6.78
CA ARG A 68 -2.99 -7.37 7.12
C ARG A 68 -1.74 -6.79 6.47
N ILE A 69 -0.67 -6.71 7.27
CA ILE A 69 0.63 -6.23 6.79
C ILE A 69 1.32 -7.29 5.92
N ALA A 70 2.29 -6.85 5.13
CA ALA A 70 2.99 -7.72 4.19
C ALA A 70 3.93 -8.67 4.94
N PRO A 71 3.97 -9.97 4.55
CA PRO A 71 4.78 -10.94 5.27
C PRO A 71 6.29 -10.76 5.11
N ASN A 72 6.71 -10.08 4.04
CA ASN A 72 8.13 -9.88 3.73
C ASN A 72 8.62 -8.46 4.00
N PHE A 73 7.95 -7.75 4.88
CA PHE A 73 8.28 -6.37 5.20
C PHE A 73 8.37 -6.21 6.72
N PRO A 74 9.49 -6.63 7.32
CA PRO A 74 9.61 -6.69 8.79
C PRO A 74 9.47 -5.34 9.50
N GLU A 75 9.84 -4.23 8.85
CA GLU A 75 9.74 -2.90 9.47
C GLU A 75 8.35 -2.29 9.36
N GLN A 76 7.43 -2.90 8.62
CA GLN A 76 6.14 -2.28 8.33
C GLN A 76 5.36 -1.95 9.60
N LYS A 77 5.25 -2.90 10.50
CA LYS A 77 4.50 -2.71 11.75
C LYS A 77 5.08 -1.59 12.58
N ASP A 78 6.40 -1.59 12.76
CA ASP A 78 7.06 -0.57 13.57
C ASP A 78 6.86 0.82 12.98
N ARG A 79 6.93 0.95 11.66
CA ARG A 79 6.70 2.22 10.99
C ARG A 79 5.27 2.71 11.18
N LEU A 80 4.29 1.81 11.06
CA LEU A 80 2.89 2.16 11.25
C LEU A 80 2.61 2.55 12.71
N LEU A 81 3.15 1.80 13.65
CA LEU A 81 3.01 2.14 15.07
C LEU A 81 3.61 3.50 15.39
N ALA A 82 4.75 3.82 14.78
CA ALA A 82 5.40 5.12 14.95
C ALA A 82 4.53 6.26 14.42
N GLU A 83 3.64 5.99 13.47
CA GLU A 83 2.71 7.00 12.92
C GLU A 83 1.40 7.05 13.71
N GLY A 84 1.25 6.26 14.76
CA GLY A 84 0.05 6.24 15.56
C GLY A 84 -1.04 5.33 15.03
N VAL A 85 -0.72 4.43 14.10
CA VAL A 85 -1.72 3.51 13.54
C VAL A 85 -2.00 2.37 14.53
N ALA A 86 -3.27 2.16 14.85
CA ALA A 86 -3.68 1.10 15.77
C ALA A 86 -3.84 -0.23 15.03
N PHE A 87 -3.44 -1.30 15.69
CA PHE A 87 -3.62 -2.67 15.21
C PHE A 87 -4.71 -3.34 16.04
N LYS A 88 -5.54 -4.15 15.40
CA LYS A 88 -6.54 -4.94 16.11
C LYS A 88 -6.01 -6.29 16.57
N ASN A 89 -4.87 -6.72 16.00
CA ASN A 89 -4.13 -7.91 16.43
C ASN A 89 -2.69 -7.77 15.93
N ASP A 90 -1.89 -8.82 16.07
CA ASP A 90 -0.45 -8.75 15.76
C ASP A 90 -0.13 -8.41 14.31
N THR A 91 -1.02 -8.72 13.37
CA THR A 91 -0.72 -8.61 11.94
C THR A 91 -1.70 -7.75 11.16
N CYS A 92 -2.76 -7.23 11.78
CA CYS A 92 -3.79 -6.48 11.07
C CYS A 92 -4.03 -5.11 11.67
N VAL A 93 -3.98 -4.11 10.80
CA VAL A 93 -4.35 -2.74 11.14
C VAL A 93 -5.85 -2.64 11.38
N ASP A 94 -6.27 -1.78 12.29
CA ASP A 94 -7.67 -1.46 12.50
C ASP A 94 -8.13 -0.53 11.38
N LEU A 95 -8.71 -1.11 10.32
CA LEU A 95 -9.13 -0.35 9.14
C LEU A 95 -10.28 0.61 9.43
N GLU A 96 -11.12 0.31 10.41
CA GLU A 96 -12.22 1.22 10.76
C GLU A 96 -11.68 2.58 11.22
N LYS A 97 -10.53 2.57 11.88
CA LYS A 97 -9.93 3.79 12.42
C LYS A 97 -8.98 4.47 11.45
N HIS A 98 -8.29 3.71 10.61
CA HIS A 98 -7.13 4.26 9.91
C HIS A 98 -7.19 4.15 8.38
N ARG A 99 -8.24 3.57 7.81
CA ARG A 99 -8.32 3.48 6.36
C ARG A 99 -8.47 4.87 5.73
N TRP A 100 -7.58 5.18 4.81
CA TRP A 100 -7.63 6.43 4.04
C TRP A 100 -8.94 6.51 3.26
N GLU A 101 -9.65 7.61 3.44
CA GLU A 101 -10.94 7.83 2.77
C GLU A 101 -10.72 8.69 1.54
N ILE A 102 -10.99 8.08 0.38
CA ILE A 102 -10.84 8.73 -0.91
C ILE A 102 -12.05 8.48 -1.79
#